data_92d259440e9b1bc636a0305ce67011c5
#
_entry.id   92d259440e9b1bc636a0305ce67011c5
#
_cell.length_a   1.000
_cell.length_b   1.000
_cell.length_c   1.000
_cell.angle_alpha   90.00
_cell.angle_beta   90.00
_cell.angle_gamma   90.00
#
_symmetry.space_group_name_H-M   'P 1'
#
loop_
_entity.id
_entity.type
_entity.pdbx_description
1 polymer ?
#
loop_
_entity_poly.entity_id
_entity_poly.type
_entity_poly.pdbx_seq_one_letter_code
_entity_poly.pdbx_strand_id
1 'polypeptide(L)'
;MSNREYPNILFLMTDEHRPDLAGFAGNSIVRTPNLDRLAKDSVVFNHAYTPSPVCIPARQCIMSGQFPRTCGCEVFGDDLPPFYRTFARTFSENAYNTVCCGKLHHTGLDQMQGWQRRIGNETRISEKFIPNMDQDKLNRFKVSKTDQRWTNCKEVLRAGVGHSRHR
;
A
#
# COMPACT_ATOMS: atom_id res chain seq x y z
N MET A 1 -12.95 -7.06 35.25
CA MET A 1 -12.21 -6.93 33.97
C MET A 1 -13.14 -6.23 33.02
N SER A 2 -12.82 -5.00 32.57
CA SER A 2 -13.68 -4.26 31.66
C SER A 2 -13.69 -4.97 30.32
N ASN A 3 -14.87 -5.31 29.82
CA ASN A 3 -15.08 -5.77 28.45
C ASN A 3 -14.71 -4.60 27.53
N ARG A 4 -13.45 -4.45 27.16
CA ARG A 4 -13.07 -3.54 26.08
C ARG A 4 -13.53 -4.20 24.79
N GLU A 5 -14.61 -3.74 24.21
CA GLU A 5 -14.95 -4.05 22.83
C GLU A 5 -13.90 -3.39 21.92
N TYR A 6 -13.10 -4.21 21.28
CA TYR A 6 -12.17 -3.76 20.24
C TYR A 6 -12.92 -3.77 18.90
N PRO A 7 -13.20 -2.59 18.30
CA PRO A 7 -13.90 -2.56 17.01
C PRO A 7 -13.02 -3.15 15.91
N ASN A 8 -13.64 -3.82 14.96
CA ASN A 8 -12.96 -4.18 13.72
C ASN A 8 -12.67 -2.93 12.90
N ILE A 9 -11.47 -2.83 12.34
CA ILE A 9 -11.01 -1.70 11.55
C ILE A 9 -10.71 -2.18 10.13
N LEU A 10 -11.39 -1.63 9.14
CA LEU A 10 -11.14 -1.88 7.73
C LEU A 10 -10.60 -0.61 7.08
N PHE A 11 -9.35 -0.66 6.61
CA PHE A 11 -8.72 0.41 5.85
C PHE A 11 -8.70 0.05 4.37
N LEU A 12 -9.45 0.80 3.55
CA LEU A 12 -9.50 0.63 2.10
C LEU A 12 -8.77 1.78 1.42
N MET A 13 -7.86 1.46 0.51
CA MET A 13 -7.11 2.45 -0.24
C MET A 13 -7.08 2.10 -1.72
N THR A 14 -7.36 3.07 -2.56
CA THR A 14 -7.15 2.99 -4.00
C THR A 14 -5.81 3.61 -4.39
N ASP A 15 -5.22 3.14 -5.46
CA ASP A 15 -4.01 3.74 -6.04
C ASP A 15 -4.41 4.76 -7.13
N GLU A 16 -3.79 5.92 -7.16
CA GLU A 16 -3.99 6.97 -8.19
C GLU A 16 -5.44 7.42 -8.39
N HIS A 17 -6.28 7.31 -7.37
CA HIS A 17 -7.67 7.74 -7.47
C HIS A 17 -7.77 9.28 -7.37
N ARG A 18 -8.24 9.91 -8.42
CA ARG A 18 -8.62 11.32 -8.39
C ARG A 18 -9.93 11.49 -7.63
N PRO A 19 -10.00 12.37 -6.62
CA PRO A 19 -11.18 12.49 -5.76
C PRO A 19 -12.44 13.00 -6.52
N ASP A 20 -12.24 13.78 -7.59
CA ASP A 20 -13.30 14.31 -8.44
C ASP A 20 -13.92 13.26 -9.39
N LEU A 21 -13.41 12.04 -9.43
CA LEU A 21 -13.96 10.96 -10.26
C LEU A 21 -15.00 10.08 -9.54
N ALA A 22 -15.39 10.41 -8.33
CA ALA A 22 -16.45 9.69 -7.62
C ALA A 22 -17.81 10.38 -7.79
N GLY A 23 -18.89 9.59 -7.81
CA GLY A 23 -20.25 10.11 -7.93
C GLY A 23 -20.63 11.06 -6.78
N PHE A 24 -20.26 10.71 -5.53
CA PHE A 24 -20.47 11.57 -4.37
C PHE A 24 -19.70 12.90 -4.44
N ALA A 25 -18.66 12.99 -5.27
CA ALA A 25 -17.92 14.22 -5.54
C ALA A 25 -18.49 15.03 -6.71
N GLY A 26 -19.65 14.62 -7.26
CA GLY A 26 -20.35 15.32 -8.34
C GLY A 26 -20.01 14.85 -9.76
N ASN A 27 -19.25 13.75 -9.92
CA ASN A 27 -18.98 13.22 -11.24
C ASN A 27 -20.22 12.52 -11.82
N SER A 28 -20.68 12.98 -12.98
CA SER A 28 -21.86 12.44 -13.64
C SER A 28 -21.57 11.27 -14.60
N ILE A 29 -20.30 11.03 -14.92
CA ILE A 29 -19.87 10.02 -15.91
C ILE A 29 -19.47 8.73 -15.20
N VAL A 30 -18.63 8.84 -14.18
CA VAL A 30 -18.14 7.68 -13.43
C VAL A 30 -19.17 7.26 -12.40
N ARG A 31 -19.54 5.97 -12.44
CA ARG A 31 -20.52 5.41 -11.52
C ARG A 31 -19.82 4.73 -10.34
N THR A 32 -20.02 5.26 -9.15
CA THR A 32 -19.45 4.71 -7.90
C THR A 32 -20.53 4.42 -6.86
N PRO A 33 -21.55 3.61 -7.16
CA PRO A 33 -22.75 3.48 -6.33
C PRO A 33 -22.47 3.00 -4.91
N ASN A 34 -21.45 2.18 -4.70
CA ASN A 34 -21.09 1.70 -3.38
C ASN A 34 -20.37 2.78 -2.56
N LEU A 35 -19.48 3.56 -3.18
CA LEU A 35 -18.83 4.70 -2.53
C LEU A 35 -19.84 5.81 -2.25
N ASP A 36 -20.75 6.06 -3.18
CA ASP A 36 -21.82 7.07 -3.02
C ASP A 36 -22.75 6.72 -1.85
N ARG A 37 -23.08 5.42 -1.69
CA ARG A 37 -23.84 4.95 -0.54
C ARG A 37 -23.06 5.08 0.76
N LEU A 38 -21.79 4.70 0.78
CA LEU A 38 -20.94 4.86 1.94
C LEU A 38 -20.79 6.32 2.34
N ALA A 39 -20.61 7.22 1.37
CA ALA A 39 -20.47 8.65 1.62
C ALA A 39 -21.71 9.28 2.29
N LYS A 40 -22.93 8.76 2.02
CA LYS A 40 -24.15 9.25 2.66
C LYS A 40 -24.18 9.01 4.16
N ASP A 41 -23.59 7.93 4.63
CA ASP A 41 -23.61 7.49 6.03
C ASP A 41 -22.27 7.74 6.73
N SER A 42 -21.38 8.53 6.12
CA SER A 42 -20.00 8.72 6.58
C SER A 42 -19.60 10.19 6.61
N VAL A 43 -18.46 10.47 7.23
CA VAL A 43 -17.79 11.77 7.12
C VAL A 43 -16.97 11.81 5.84
N VAL A 44 -17.25 12.76 4.96
CA VAL A 44 -16.49 13.01 3.73
C VAL A 44 -15.54 14.18 3.94
N PHE A 45 -14.25 13.96 3.73
CA PHE A 45 -13.22 14.99 3.81
C PHE A 45 -12.97 15.59 2.44
N ASN A 46 -13.47 16.80 2.18
CA ASN A 46 -13.29 17.47 0.90
C ASN A 46 -11.87 18.04 0.69
N HIS A 47 -11.13 18.21 1.77
CA HIS A 47 -9.78 18.78 1.76
C HIS A 47 -8.80 17.84 2.47
N ALA A 48 -8.57 16.68 1.88
CA ALA A 48 -7.55 15.73 2.33
C ALA A 48 -6.32 15.81 1.41
N TYR A 49 -5.13 15.87 2.00
CA TYR A 49 -3.88 16.04 1.26
C TYR A 49 -2.91 14.91 1.58
N THR A 50 -2.25 14.39 0.54
CA THR A 50 -1.13 13.47 0.73
C THR A 50 0.15 14.24 1.02
N PRO A 51 1.02 13.76 1.93
CA PRO A 51 2.30 14.38 2.19
C PRO A 51 3.32 14.16 1.06
N SER A 52 3.04 13.24 0.15
CA SER A 52 3.88 12.96 -1.02
C SER A 52 3.01 12.45 -2.18
N PRO A 53 3.24 12.94 -3.43
CA PRO A 53 2.53 12.47 -4.61
C PRO A 53 3.14 11.21 -5.23
N VAL A 54 4.05 10.53 -4.51
CA VAL A 54 4.75 9.33 -4.97
C VAL A 54 4.36 8.15 -4.09
N CYS A 55 4.03 7.02 -4.69
CA CYS A 55 3.41 5.87 -4.02
C CYS A 55 4.21 5.29 -2.85
N ILE A 56 5.53 5.12 -2.96
CA ILE A 56 6.33 4.57 -1.85
C ILE A 56 6.39 5.57 -0.69
N PRO A 57 6.86 6.81 -0.85
CA PRO A 57 6.87 7.77 0.25
C PRO A 57 5.49 7.97 0.90
N ALA A 58 4.43 8.12 0.08
CA ALA A 58 3.07 8.28 0.63
C ALA A 58 2.65 7.09 1.51
N ARG A 59 2.95 5.86 1.08
CA ARG A 59 2.58 4.65 1.84
C ARG A 59 3.40 4.50 3.11
N GLN A 60 4.68 4.86 3.08
CA GLN A 60 5.52 4.86 4.29
C GLN A 60 5.06 5.93 5.29
N CYS A 61 4.59 7.09 4.80
CA CYS A 61 3.95 8.10 5.66
C CYS A 61 2.66 7.58 6.29
N ILE A 62 1.82 6.87 5.54
CA ILE A 62 0.61 6.24 6.09
C ILE A 62 0.99 5.21 7.16
N MET A 63 1.97 4.36 6.90
CA MET A 63 2.40 3.33 7.86
C MET A 63 2.95 3.92 9.15
N SER A 64 3.77 4.97 9.05
CA SER A 64 4.47 5.60 10.18
C SER A 64 3.65 6.70 10.89
N GLY A 65 2.66 7.28 10.20
CA GLY A 65 1.96 8.49 10.66
C GLY A 65 2.84 9.74 10.63
N GLN A 66 3.91 9.75 9.84
CA GLN A 66 4.90 10.82 9.80
C GLN A 66 5.11 11.36 8.39
N PHE A 67 5.62 12.59 8.29
CA PHE A 67 6.02 13.19 7.01
C PHE A 67 7.26 12.49 6.41
N PRO A 68 7.46 12.56 5.08
CA PRO A 68 8.55 11.85 4.40
C PRO A 68 9.92 12.13 5.00
N ARG A 69 10.23 13.40 5.28
CA ARG A 69 11.50 13.81 5.86
C ARG A 69 11.70 13.26 7.28
N THR A 70 10.63 13.15 8.06
CA THR A 70 10.69 12.66 9.43
C THR A 70 10.93 11.15 9.48
N CYS A 71 10.25 10.39 8.62
CA CYS A 71 10.44 8.94 8.56
C CYS A 71 11.59 8.50 7.63
N GLY A 72 12.25 9.44 6.95
CA GLY A 72 13.38 9.17 6.06
C GLY A 72 13.00 8.49 4.74
N CYS A 73 11.73 8.61 4.31
CA CYS A 73 11.23 8.00 3.08
C CYS A 73 10.77 9.08 2.11
N GLU A 74 11.73 9.75 1.46
CA GLU A 74 11.47 10.93 0.63
C GLU A 74 11.36 10.61 -0.86
N VAL A 75 12.02 9.54 -1.31
CA VAL A 75 12.08 9.20 -2.74
C VAL A 75 11.63 7.77 -3.03
N PHE A 76 11.41 7.48 -4.30
CA PHE A 76 11.08 6.13 -4.74
C PHE A 76 12.23 5.16 -4.42
N GLY A 77 11.90 4.05 -3.76
CA GLY A 77 12.88 3.05 -3.32
C GLY A 77 13.36 3.22 -1.87
N ASP A 78 12.94 4.29 -1.18
CA ASP A 78 13.10 4.37 0.27
C ASP A 78 12.13 3.41 0.98
N ASP A 79 12.46 3.01 2.19
CA ASP A 79 11.55 2.25 3.05
C ASP A 79 11.86 2.51 4.51
N LEU A 80 10.90 2.23 5.37
CA LEU A 80 11.11 2.32 6.81
C LEU A 80 12.16 1.30 7.26
N PRO A 81 13.04 1.68 8.19
CA PRO A 81 14.00 0.73 8.76
C PRO A 81 13.27 -0.45 9.43
N PRO A 82 13.93 -1.62 9.55
CA PRO A 82 13.38 -2.73 10.30
C PRO A 82 12.93 -2.32 11.70
N PHE A 83 11.79 -2.87 12.13
CA PHE A 83 11.19 -2.60 13.45
C PHE A 83 10.71 -1.16 13.67
N TYR A 84 10.61 -0.35 12.62
CA TYR A 84 10.03 0.98 12.73
C TYR A 84 8.62 0.93 13.30
N ARG A 85 8.25 1.91 14.11
CA ARG A 85 6.91 1.99 14.69
C ARG A 85 5.88 2.34 13.62
N THR A 86 5.02 1.39 13.29
CA THR A 86 3.92 1.55 12.33
C THR A 86 2.57 1.38 13.02
N PHE A 87 1.49 1.85 12.38
CA PHE A 87 0.17 1.62 12.93
C PHE A 87 -0.16 0.12 13.01
N ALA A 88 0.24 -0.68 12.00
CA ALA A 88 0.01 -2.12 11.99
C ALA A 88 0.73 -2.81 13.17
N ARG A 89 1.97 -2.40 13.47
CA ARG A 89 2.71 -2.89 14.63
C ARG A 89 2.02 -2.50 15.94
N THR A 90 1.61 -1.24 16.05
CA THR A 90 0.88 -0.76 17.22
C THR A 90 -0.40 -1.54 17.46
N PHE A 91 -1.18 -1.83 16.41
CA PHE A 91 -2.37 -2.65 16.53
C PHE A 91 -2.05 -4.10 16.93
N SER A 92 -1.04 -4.72 16.33
CA SER A 92 -0.67 -6.09 16.67
C SER A 92 -0.17 -6.23 18.12
N GLU A 93 0.53 -5.24 18.63
CA GLU A 93 0.97 -5.16 20.03
C GLU A 93 -0.21 -4.94 21.00
N ASN A 94 -1.35 -4.46 20.52
CA ASN A 94 -2.56 -4.26 21.30
C ASN A 94 -3.65 -5.30 20.99
N ALA A 95 -3.24 -6.53 20.72
CA ALA A 95 -4.11 -7.70 20.55
C ALA A 95 -5.05 -7.66 19.33
N TYR A 96 -4.78 -6.82 18.34
CA TYR A 96 -5.46 -6.89 17.05
C TYR A 96 -4.78 -7.92 16.14
N ASN A 97 -5.60 -8.65 15.39
CA ASN A 97 -5.10 -9.47 14.29
C ASN A 97 -4.97 -8.59 13.04
N THR A 98 -3.74 -8.27 12.65
CA THR A 98 -3.45 -7.34 11.55
C THR A 98 -3.23 -8.09 10.24
N VAL A 99 -4.09 -7.80 9.27
CA VAL A 99 -4.05 -8.43 7.94
C VAL A 99 -4.03 -7.35 6.87
N CYS A 100 -3.19 -7.51 5.87
CA CYS A 100 -3.17 -6.64 4.69
C CYS A 100 -3.33 -7.43 3.40
N CYS A 101 -3.89 -6.78 2.40
CA CYS A 101 -4.10 -7.37 1.08
C CYS A 101 -3.78 -6.35 -0.02
N GLY A 102 -3.07 -6.79 -1.05
CA GLY A 102 -2.75 -5.97 -2.21
C GLY A 102 -1.45 -5.18 -2.10
N LYS A 103 -1.39 -4.03 -2.76
CA LYS A 103 -0.17 -3.22 -2.92
C LYS A 103 0.19 -2.47 -1.63
N LEU A 104 1.32 -2.79 -1.05
CA LEU A 104 1.88 -2.12 0.12
C LEU A 104 3.13 -1.28 -0.20
N HIS A 105 3.88 -1.65 -1.22
CA HIS A 105 5.15 -1.02 -1.58
C HIS A 105 6.17 -0.98 -0.44
N HIS A 106 6.23 -2.05 0.36
CA HIS A 106 7.33 -2.28 1.27
C HIS A 106 8.50 -2.83 0.49
N THR A 107 9.51 -2.01 0.24
CA THR A 107 10.67 -2.32 -0.62
C THR A 107 11.95 -2.57 0.16
N GLY A 108 11.92 -2.39 1.48
CA GLY A 108 13.04 -2.60 2.38
C GLY A 108 13.12 -4.01 2.95
N LEU A 109 13.92 -4.15 3.98
CA LEU A 109 14.19 -5.43 4.63
C LEU A 109 13.01 -5.94 5.47
N ASP A 110 12.27 -5.01 6.11
CA ASP A 110 11.07 -5.37 6.86
C ASP A 110 9.82 -5.35 5.97
N GLN A 111 9.61 -6.44 5.26
CA GLN A 111 8.48 -6.60 4.35
C GLN A 111 7.12 -6.68 5.07
N MET A 112 7.12 -6.96 6.36
CA MET A 112 5.90 -7.09 7.14
C MET A 112 5.50 -5.80 7.84
N GLN A 113 6.43 -4.98 8.28
CA GLN A 113 6.20 -3.69 8.95
C GLN A 113 5.09 -3.73 10.03
N GLY A 114 4.95 -4.88 10.71
CA GLY A 114 3.96 -5.08 11.77
C GLY A 114 2.67 -5.81 11.32
N TRP A 115 2.48 -6.08 10.04
CA TRP A 115 1.41 -6.95 9.58
C TRP A 115 1.69 -8.40 9.99
N GLN A 116 0.74 -9.06 10.62
CA GLN A 116 0.86 -10.48 10.97
C GLN A 116 0.58 -11.39 9.77
N ARG A 117 -0.23 -10.93 8.83
CA ARG A 117 -0.56 -11.68 7.61
C ARG A 117 -0.62 -10.75 6.40
N ARG A 118 0.01 -11.17 5.30
CA ARG A 118 -0.08 -10.52 3.98
C ARG A 118 -0.73 -11.45 2.98
N ILE A 119 -1.70 -10.95 2.23
CA ILE A 119 -2.44 -11.69 1.20
C ILE A 119 -2.26 -10.97 -0.13
N GLY A 120 -1.64 -11.63 -1.09
CA GLY A 120 -1.30 -11.03 -2.38
C GLY A 120 -0.29 -9.90 -2.22
N ASN A 121 0.63 -9.70 -3.16
CA ASN A 121 1.66 -8.73 -2.89
C ASN A 121 2.63 -8.45 -4.03
N GLU A 122 3.17 -7.22 -4.03
CA GLU A 122 4.49 -6.94 -4.59
C GLU A 122 5.55 -7.33 -3.56
N THR A 123 6.29 -8.39 -3.83
CA THR A 123 7.50 -8.75 -3.08
C THR A 123 8.71 -8.29 -3.87
N ARG A 124 8.95 -7.00 -3.91
CA ARG A 124 10.15 -6.48 -4.57
C ARG A 124 10.99 -5.73 -3.53
N ILE A 125 12.12 -6.31 -3.18
CA ILE A 125 13.12 -5.61 -2.39
C ILE A 125 13.85 -4.64 -3.31
N SER A 126 13.94 -3.38 -2.94
CA SER A 126 14.69 -2.37 -3.68
C SER A 126 16.19 -2.73 -3.67
N GLU A 127 16.85 -2.56 -4.80
CA GLU A 127 18.30 -2.75 -4.92
C GLU A 127 19.11 -1.91 -3.91
N LYS A 128 18.55 -0.81 -3.45
CA LYS A 128 19.10 0.04 -2.39
C LYS A 128 19.36 -0.73 -1.07
N PHE A 129 18.53 -1.75 -0.77
CA PHE A 129 18.63 -2.54 0.46
C PHE A 129 19.41 -3.85 0.29
N ILE A 130 19.98 -4.09 -0.88
CA ILE A 130 20.80 -5.27 -1.19
C ILE A 130 22.19 -4.80 -1.64
N PRO A 131 22.94 -4.09 -0.79
CA PRO A 131 24.31 -3.71 -1.12
C PRO A 131 25.15 -4.99 -1.26
N ASN A 132 25.98 -5.05 -2.28
CA ASN A 132 26.93 -6.15 -2.53
C ASN A 132 26.32 -7.50 -2.94
N MET A 133 25.08 -7.55 -3.38
CA MET A 133 24.59 -8.77 -4.02
C MET A 133 25.25 -8.91 -5.41
N ASP A 134 25.83 -10.07 -5.66
CA ASP A 134 26.35 -10.45 -6.97
C ASP A 134 25.29 -10.17 -8.05
N GLN A 135 25.69 -9.43 -9.10
CA GLN A 135 24.78 -9.04 -10.17
C GLN A 135 24.15 -10.26 -10.86
N ASP A 136 24.83 -11.38 -10.92
CA ASP A 136 24.28 -12.62 -11.47
C ASP A 136 23.20 -13.21 -10.57
N LYS A 137 23.33 -13.09 -9.26
CA LYS A 137 22.26 -13.45 -8.32
C LYS A 137 21.09 -12.49 -8.42
N LEU A 138 21.36 -11.19 -8.49
CA LEU A 138 20.33 -10.16 -8.73
C LEU A 138 19.58 -10.41 -10.02
N ASN A 139 20.28 -10.78 -11.10
CA ASN A 139 19.67 -11.07 -12.39
C ASN A 139 18.78 -12.31 -12.39
N ARG A 140 19.03 -13.28 -11.48
CA ARG A 140 18.12 -14.42 -11.27
C ARG A 140 16.81 -14.03 -10.61
N PHE A 141 16.82 -12.97 -9.82
CA PHE A 141 15.61 -12.39 -9.19
C PHE A 141 14.98 -11.28 -10.03
N LYS A 142 15.70 -10.71 -10.98
CA LYS A 142 15.11 -9.80 -11.97
C LYS A 142 14.20 -10.64 -12.85
N VAL A 143 12.92 -10.41 -12.73
CA VAL A 143 11.95 -10.84 -13.73
C VAL A 143 12.48 -10.39 -15.08
N SER A 144 12.52 -11.26 -16.05
CA SER A 144 13.17 -11.03 -17.33
C SER A 144 12.86 -9.66 -17.90
N LYS A 145 13.77 -9.05 -18.68
CA LYS A 145 13.56 -7.77 -19.36
C LYS A 145 12.29 -7.75 -20.25
N THR A 146 11.73 -8.92 -20.53
CA THR A 146 10.48 -9.11 -21.25
C THR A 146 9.24 -8.97 -20.35
N ASP A 147 9.41 -8.90 -19.03
CA ASP A 147 8.32 -8.63 -18.11
C ASP A 147 8.06 -7.12 -18.04
N GLN A 148 7.50 -6.61 -19.10
CA GLN A 148 7.11 -5.21 -19.27
C GLN A 148 5.78 -4.92 -18.56
N ARG A 149 5.54 -5.49 -17.38
CA ARG A 149 4.30 -5.31 -16.62
C ARG A 149 3.92 -3.84 -16.43
N TRP A 150 4.90 -2.96 -16.46
CA TRP A 150 4.71 -1.52 -16.32
C TRP A 150 4.43 -0.78 -17.62
N THR A 151 4.72 -1.39 -18.77
CA THR A 151 4.59 -0.72 -20.08
C THR A 151 3.56 -1.37 -20.98
N ASN A 152 3.03 -2.54 -20.64
CA ASN A 152 2.13 -3.27 -21.50
C ASN A 152 0.67 -3.15 -21.02
N CYS A 153 0.00 -2.09 -21.47
CA CYS A 153 -1.43 -1.87 -21.21
C CYS A 153 -2.32 -3.07 -21.61
N LYS A 154 -1.86 -3.96 -22.47
CA LYS A 154 -2.60 -5.18 -22.86
C LYS A 154 -2.72 -6.18 -21.71
N GLU A 155 -1.83 -6.13 -20.72
CA GLU A 155 -1.93 -7.01 -19.55
C GLU A 155 -2.90 -6.48 -18.48
N VAL A 156 -3.15 -5.19 -18.44
CA VAL A 156 -4.18 -4.58 -17.59
C VAL A 156 -5.58 -5.09 -17.96
N LEU A 157 -5.80 -5.42 -19.22
CA LEU A 157 -7.05 -6.01 -19.71
C LEU A 157 -7.26 -7.46 -19.22
N ARG A 158 -6.26 -8.08 -18.63
CA ARG A 158 -6.36 -9.41 -18.00
C ARG A 158 -6.51 -9.33 -16.48
N ALA A 159 -6.78 -8.19 -15.92
CA ALA A 159 -7.15 -8.04 -14.52
C ALA A 159 -8.49 -8.74 -14.28
N GLY A 160 -8.43 -10.04 -14.27
CA GLY A 160 -9.46 -10.88 -13.72
C GLY A 160 -9.38 -10.82 -12.20
N VAL A 161 -10.46 -11.13 -11.57
CA VAL A 161 -10.64 -11.22 -10.14
C VAL A 161 -9.42 -11.89 -9.48
N GLY A 162 -8.61 -11.08 -8.79
CA GLY A 162 -7.82 -11.50 -7.65
C GLY A 162 -6.76 -12.59 -7.81
N HIS A 163 -6.16 -12.79 -8.96
CA HIS A 163 -5.01 -13.68 -9.05
C HIS A 163 -3.70 -12.90 -9.00
N SER A 164 -3.08 -12.87 -7.84
CA SER A 164 -1.66 -12.57 -7.74
C SER A 164 -0.89 -13.60 -8.56
N ARG A 165 -0.18 -13.17 -9.60
CA ARG A 165 0.68 -14.03 -10.43
C ARG A 165 2.02 -14.35 -9.78
N HIS A 166 2.10 -14.35 -8.48
CA HIS A 166 3.28 -14.82 -7.78
C HIS A 166 3.08 -16.29 -7.40
N ARG A 167 3.50 -17.15 -8.28
CA ARG A 167 3.95 -18.50 -7.96
C ARG A 167 5.46 -18.49 -7.76
#